data_f7dc356d34df547189d45822e4e879be
#
_entry.id   f7dc356d34df547189d45822e4e879be
#
_cell.length_a   1.000
_cell.length_b   1.000
_cell.length_c   1.000
_cell.angle_alpha   90.00
_cell.angle_beta   90.00
_cell.angle_gamma   90.00
#
_symmetry.space_group_name_H-M   'P 1'
#
loop_
_entity.id
_entity.type
_entity.pdbx_description
1 polymer ?
#
loop_
_entity_poly.entity_id
_entity_poly.type
_entity_poly.pdbx_seq_one_letter_code
_entity_poly.pdbx_strand_id
1 'polypeptide(L)'
;FEVIHEEVHNGRFYMVATKIKKPIRDDKPSNGMLIRLQRQGKGGKIIGVYKFRTMYAYSEYLQPYIYKQQGLATGGKILDDYRVTPLGRFLRKTWMDELPMLINWMKGELKIVGVRPLSAHYLNLYDEDLKELRIKTKPGLLPPFYADMPKTLEEIQESERKYLNAYFKSPIRTDWRYFWKILRN
;
A
#
# COMPACT_ATOMS: atom_id res chain seq x y z
N PHE A 1 18.09 -21.78 5.05
CA PHE A 1 18.29 -22.35 3.73
C PHE A 1 19.35 -21.56 2.97
N GLU A 2 20.11 -22.25 2.14
CA GLU A 2 20.98 -21.66 1.12
C GLU A 2 20.37 -21.99 -0.24
N VAL A 3 20.12 -20.96 -1.04
CA VAL A 3 19.52 -21.14 -2.38
C VAL A 3 20.63 -21.57 -3.35
N ILE A 4 20.45 -22.76 -3.97
CA ILE A 4 21.40 -23.31 -4.94
C ILE A 4 21.02 -22.89 -6.36
N HIS A 5 19.73 -22.89 -6.66
CA HIS A 5 19.19 -22.55 -7.97
C HIS A 5 17.83 -21.88 -7.83
N GLU A 6 17.57 -20.90 -8.69
CA GLU A 6 16.28 -20.20 -8.75
C GLU A 6 15.98 -19.79 -10.18
N GLU A 7 14.73 -19.96 -10.58
CA GLU A 7 14.25 -19.50 -11.88
C GLU A 7 12.77 -19.13 -11.83
N VAL A 8 12.34 -18.28 -12.76
CA VAL A 8 10.93 -17.97 -13.01
C VAL A 8 10.56 -18.46 -14.40
N HIS A 9 9.66 -19.42 -14.48
CA HIS A 9 9.17 -19.97 -15.73
C HIS A 9 7.66 -19.99 -15.77
N ASN A 10 7.05 -19.43 -16.83
CA ASN A 10 5.59 -19.35 -17.01
C ASN A 10 4.85 -18.74 -15.79
N GLY A 11 5.41 -17.71 -15.16
CA GLY A 11 4.82 -17.06 -13.99
C GLY A 11 4.88 -17.88 -12.70
N ARG A 12 5.66 -18.96 -12.68
CA ARG A 12 5.95 -19.79 -11.50
C ARG A 12 7.40 -19.61 -11.09
N PHE A 13 7.62 -19.51 -9.79
CA PHE A 13 8.95 -19.45 -9.19
C PHE A 13 9.37 -20.86 -8.76
N TYR A 14 10.53 -21.28 -9.22
CA TYR A 14 11.17 -22.57 -8.85
C TYR A 14 12.42 -22.25 -8.07
N MET A 15 12.61 -22.95 -6.96
CA MET A 15 13.78 -22.78 -6.11
C MET A 15 14.26 -24.12 -5.59
N VAL A 16 15.56 -24.36 -5.72
CA VAL A 16 16.25 -25.46 -5.06
C VAL A 16 17.09 -24.87 -3.93
N ALA A 17 16.86 -25.35 -2.71
CA ALA A 17 17.56 -24.82 -1.53
C ALA A 17 17.97 -25.93 -0.57
N THR A 18 19.17 -25.81 -0.01
CA THR A 18 19.68 -26.69 1.04
C THR A 18 19.39 -26.11 2.42
N LYS A 19 18.93 -26.95 3.34
CA LYS A 19 18.72 -26.56 4.72
C LYS A 19 20.07 -26.54 5.46
N ILE A 20 20.54 -25.36 5.84
CA ILE A 20 21.81 -25.17 6.54
C ILE A 20 21.68 -25.00 8.06
N LYS A 21 20.51 -24.60 8.56
CA LYS A 21 20.22 -24.43 10.00
C LYS A 21 18.75 -24.66 10.31
N LYS A 22 18.42 -24.81 11.61
CA LYS A 22 17.02 -24.92 12.05
C LYS A 22 16.26 -23.65 11.66
N PRO A 23 14.99 -23.78 11.18
CA PRO A 23 14.16 -22.62 10.88
C PRO A 23 13.91 -21.81 12.15
N ILE A 24 13.98 -20.49 12.02
CA ILE A 24 13.50 -19.57 13.05
C ILE A 24 11.98 -19.55 12.90
N ARG A 25 11.27 -19.93 13.96
CA ARG A 25 9.81 -19.82 13.99
C ARG A 25 9.44 -18.35 14.26
N ASP A 26 8.55 -17.82 13.43
CA ASP A 26 7.94 -16.53 13.69
C ASP A 26 6.82 -16.71 14.74
N ASP A 27 6.87 -15.98 15.83
CA ASP A 27 5.84 -16.02 16.87
C ASP A 27 4.49 -15.44 16.40
N LYS A 28 4.51 -14.66 15.33
CA LYS A 28 3.31 -14.06 14.72
C LYS A 28 3.29 -14.28 13.20
N PRO A 29 3.06 -15.51 12.75
CA PRO A 29 3.13 -15.84 11.33
C PRO A 29 2.05 -15.08 10.54
N SER A 30 2.46 -14.48 9.43
CA SER A 30 1.60 -13.69 8.57
C SER A 30 0.90 -14.57 7.53
N ASN A 31 -0.01 -15.45 7.96
CA ASN A 31 -0.72 -16.42 7.10
C ASN A 31 -2.24 -16.25 7.07
N GLY A 32 -2.81 -15.34 7.87
CA GLY A 32 -4.26 -15.13 7.94
C GLY A 32 -4.84 -14.40 6.72
N MET A 33 -6.16 -14.52 6.54
CA MET A 33 -6.90 -13.82 5.49
C MET A 33 -6.89 -12.30 5.70
N LEU A 34 -6.97 -11.85 6.94
CA LEU A 34 -6.90 -10.44 7.33
C LEU A 34 -5.46 -10.11 7.73
N ILE A 35 -4.91 -9.10 7.10
CA ILE A 35 -3.57 -8.57 7.41
C ILE A 35 -3.67 -7.17 7.99
N ARG A 36 -2.66 -6.79 8.76
CA ARG A 36 -2.54 -5.46 9.36
C ARG A 36 -1.20 -4.84 8.96
N LEU A 37 -1.27 -3.87 8.05
CA LEU A 37 -0.09 -3.22 7.49
C LEU A 37 0.26 -1.96 8.27
N GLN A 38 1.49 -1.84 8.73
CA GLN A 38 1.95 -0.63 9.41
C GLN A 38 2.05 0.53 8.41
N ARG A 39 1.38 1.65 8.75
CA ARG A 39 1.29 2.85 7.91
C ARG A 39 1.39 4.09 8.79
N GLN A 40 1.87 5.18 8.18
CA GLN A 40 1.90 6.46 8.88
C GLN A 40 0.51 7.10 8.90
N GLY A 41 0.07 7.48 10.10
CA GLY A 41 -1.17 8.21 10.36
C GLY A 41 -0.94 9.67 10.77
N LYS A 42 -1.99 10.32 11.29
CA LYS A 42 -1.92 11.69 11.78
C LYS A 42 -0.90 11.83 12.92
N GLY A 43 -0.14 12.94 12.90
CA GLY A 43 0.91 13.22 13.87
C GLY A 43 2.12 12.29 13.77
N GLY A 44 2.32 11.62 12.63
CA GLY A 44 3.41 10.65 12.45
C GLY A 44 3.21 9.31 13.16
N LYS A 45 2.08 9.09 13.85
CA LYS A 45 1.79 7.84 14.58
C LYS A 45 1.67 6.67 13.60
N ILE A 46 2.24 5.53 13.98
CA ILE A 46 2.06 4.30 13.20
C ILE A 46 0.70 3.69 13.51
N ILE A 47 -0.10 3.50 12.48
CA ILE A 47 -1.41 2.82 12.52
C ILE A 47 -1.33 1.49 11.79
N GLY A 48 -2.11 0.52 12.24
CA GLY A 48 -2.22 -0.78 11.58
C GLY A 48 -3.43 -0.81 10.65
N VAL A 49 -3.19 -0.62 9.35
CA VAL A 49 -4.25 -0.61 8.33
C VAL A 49 -4.67 -2.04 8.00
N TYR A 50 -5.95 -2.34 8.19
CA TYR A 50 -6.52 -3.65 7.89
C TYR A 50 -6.81 -3.80 6.40
N LYS A 51 -6.41 -4.96 5.83
CA LYS A 51 -6.73 -5.34 4.45
C LYS A 51 -6.96 -6.84 4.36
N PHE A 52 -7.66 -7.29 3.31
CA PHE A 52 -7.62 -8.70 2.97
C PHE A 52 -6.29 -9.04 2.31
N ARG A 53 -5.77 -10.23 2.63
CA ARG A 53 -4.57 -10.76 2.00
C ARG A 53 -4.82 -11.09 0.54
N THR A 54 -4.06 -10.49 -0.33
CA THR A 54 -4.11 -10.71 -1.78
C THR A 54 -2.89 -11.45 -2.32
N MET A 55 -1.89 -11.66 -1.47
CA MET A 55 -0.65 -12.36 -1.78
C MET A 55 -0.57 -13.68 -1.02
N TYR A 56 0.25 -14.60 -1.50
CA TYR A 56 0.58 -15.81 -0.76
C TYR A 56 1.12 -15.49 0.63
N ALA A 57 0.92 -16.42 1.57
CA ALA A 57 1.48 -16.28 2.91
C ALA A 57 3.00 -16.10 2.83
N TYR A 58 3.56 -15.30 3.74
CA TYR A 58 5.00 -15.00 3.85
C TYR A 58 5.61 -14.25 2.65
N SER A 59 4.82 -13.79 1.69
CA SER A 59 5.31 -13.06 0.51
C SER A 59 5.98 -11.71 0.86
N GLU A 60 5.76 -11.16 2.04
CA GLU A 60 6.43 -9.98 2.56
C GLU A 60 7.94 -10.16 2.68
N TYR A 61 8.42 -11.36 2.98
CA TYR A 61 9.84 -11.66 3.08
C TYR A 61 10.56 -11.67 1.73
N LEU A 62 9.82 -11.82 0.64
CA LEU A 62 10.35 -11.76 -0.72
C LEU A 62 10.45 -10.34 -1.29
N GLN A 63 9.94 -9.33 -0.58
CA GLN A 63 9.89 -7.95 -1.07
C GLN A 63 11.26 -7.40 -1.48
N PRO A 64 12.33 -7.51 -0.66
CA PRO A 64 13.64 -7.00 -1.03
C PRO A 64 14.24 -7.71 -2.25
N TYR A 65 14.02 -9.03 -2.33
CA TYR A 65 14.50 -9.87 -3.43
C TYR A 65 13.87 -9.45 -4.76
N ILE A 66 12.54 -9.34 -4.81
CA ILE A 66 11.81 -8.98 -6.03
C ILE A 66 12.13 -7.55 -6.46
N TYR A 67 12.25 -6.63 -5.50
CA TYR A 67 12.66 -5.26 -5.79
C TYR A 67 14.03 -5.20 -6.47
N LYS A 68 14.98 -6.03 -6.03
CA LYS A 68 16.32 -6.13 -6.62
C LYS A 68 16.29 -6.69 -8.06
N GLN A 69 15.37 -7.64 -8.34
CA GLN A 69 15.28 -8.27 -9.66
C GLN A 69 14.49 -7.48 -10.70
N GLN A 70 13.33 -6.94 -10.32
CA GLN A 70 12.37 -6.36 -11.27
C GLN A 70 12.27 -4.83 -11.20
N GLY A 71 12.80 -4.22 -10.14
CA GLY A 71 12.61 -2.78 -9.90
C GLY A 71 11.15 -2.42 -9.63
N LEU A 72 10.85 -1.12 -9.75
CA LEU A 72 9.49 -0.61 -9.67
C LEU A 72 9.02 -0.18 -11.07
N ALA A 73 7.86 -0.66 -11.47
CA ALA A 73 7.15 -0.12 -12.61
C ALA A 73 6.61 1.29 -12.33
N THR A 74 6.15 1.98 -13.36
CA THR A 74 5.46 3.26 -13.28
C THR A 74 4.37 3.22 -12.19
N GLY A 75 4.41 4.17 -11.25
CA GLY A 75 3.49 4.21 -10.10
C GLY A 75 3.92 3.36 -8.89
N GLY A 76 5.17 2.88 -8.84
CA GLY A 76 5.74 2.22 -7.66
C GLY A 76 5.20 0.82 -7.38
N LYS A 77 4.56 0.18 -8.36
CA LYS A 77 4.11 -1.21 -8.28
C LYS A 77 5.11 -2.12 -8.99
N ILE A 78 5.22 -3.37 -8.56
CA ILE A 78 5.96 -4.40 -9.28
C ILE A 78 5.07 -4.91 -10.41
N LEU A 79 5.60 -4.94 -11.63
CA LEU A 79 4.89 -5.48 -12.79
C LEU A 79 4.77 -6.99 -12.64
N ASP A 80 3.57 -7.55 -12.90
CA ASP A 80 3.29 -9.00 -12.83
C ASP A 80 3.79 -9.68 -11.55
N ASP A 81 3.52 -9.05 -10.40
CA ASP A 81 3.90 -9.59 -9.11
C ASP A 81 3.32 -10.99 -8.88
N TYR A 82 4.14 -12.03 -9.08
CA TYR A 82 3.76 -13.44 -8.96
C TYR A 82 3.32 -13.85 -7.55
N ARG A 83 3.59 -13.01 -6.54
CA ARG A 83 3.11 -13.23 -5.17
C ARG A 83 1.61 -13.01 -5.04
N VAL A 84 0.98 -12.35 -6.02
CA VAL A 84 -0.46 -12.06 -5.98
C VAL A 84 -1.23 -13.30 -6.42
N THR A 85 -2.08 -13.81 -5.53
CA THR A 85 -2.94 -14.97 -5.83
C THR A 85 -4.00 -14.63 -6.90
N PRO A 86 -4.57 -15.63 -7.62
CA PRO A 86 -5.69 -15.37 -8.52
C PRO A 86 -6.87 -14.66 -7.86
N LEU A 87 -7.26 -15.10 -6.65
CA LEU A 87 -8.28 -14.42 -5.85
C LEU A 87 -7.82 -13.00 -5.46
N GLY A 88 -6.55 -12.85 -5.13
CA GLY A 88 -5.97 -11.54 -4.80
C GLY A 88 -6.04 -10.55 -5.96
N ARG A 89 -5.84 -11.01 -7.19
CA ARG A 89 -6.02 -10.18 -8.41
C ARG A 89 -7.46 -9.70 -8.55
N PHE A 90 -8.43 -10.59 -8.33
CA PHE A 90 -9.85 -10.22 -8.35
C PHE A 90 -10.17 -9.20 -7.27
N LEU A 91 -9.76 -9.44 -6.01
CA LEU A 91 -10.01 -8.52 -4.89
C LEU A 91 -9.41 -7.13 -5.15
N ARG A 92 -8.19 -7.05 -5.69
CA ARG A 92 -7.54 -5.76 -6.04
C ARG A 92 -8.25 -5.03 -7.18
N LYS A 93 -8.74 -5.78 -8.19
CA LYS A 93 -9.47 -5.21 -9.32
C LYS A 93 -10.79 -4.58 -8.88
N THR A 94 -11.45 -5.17 -7.88
CA THR A 94 -12.74 -4.73 -7.34
C THR A 94 -12.60 -3.86 -6.09
N TRP A 95 -11.37 -3.56 -5.66
CA TRP A 95 -11.05 -2.82 -4.42
C TRP A 95 -11.59 -3.46 -3.13
N MET A 96 -12.08 -4.70 -3.21
CA MET A 96 -12.60 -5.43 -2.05
C MET A 96 -11.52 -5.75 -1.02
N ASP A 97 -10.25 -5.81 -1.43
CA ASP A 97 -9.13 -5.99 -0.49
C ASP A 97 -8.98 -4.84 0.51
N GLU A 98 -9.52 -3.67 0.22
CA GLU A 98 -9.47 -2.47 1.08
C GLU A 98 -10.70 -2.35 2.01
N LEU A 99 -11.76 -3.17 1.84
CA LEU A 99 -12.95 -3.11 2.70
C LEU A 99 -12.66 -3.18 4.21
N PRO A 100 -11.70 -4.00 4.69
CA PRO A 100 -11.38 -4.03 6.12
C PRO A 100 -10.84 -2.71 6.68
N MET A 101 -10.42 -1.75 5.81
CA MET A 101 -10.02 -0.41 6.24
C MET A 101 -11.18 0.38 6.88
N LEU A 102 -12.43 -0.05 6.67
CA LEU A 102 -13.59 0.50 7.38
C LEU A 102 -13.46 0.34 8.91
N ILE A 103 -12.76 -0.69 9.38
CA ILE A 103 -12.44 -0.86 10.80
C ILE A 103 -11.55 0.30 11.28
N ASN A 104 -10.56 0.72 10.49
CA ASN A 104 -9.72 1.85 10.82
C ASN A 104 -10.49 3.18 10.80
N TRP A 105 -11.44 3.32 9.87
CA TRP A 105 -12.33 4.48 9.86
C TRP A 105 -13.21 4.55 11.12
N MET A 106 -13.85 3.45 11.50
CA MET A 106 -14.63 3.38 12.74
C MET A 106 -13.81 3.65 14.01
N LYS A 107 -12.53 3.24 14.02
CA LYS A 107 -11.57 3.58 15.08
C LYS A 107 -11.11 5.04 15.06
N GLY A 108 -11.49 5.81 14.03
CA GLY A 108 -11.04 7.19 13.86
C GLY A 108 -9.57 7.35 13.44
N GLU A 109 -8.93 6.28 12.99
CA GLU A 109 -7.54 6.27 12.49
C GLU A 109 -7.47 6.78 11.05
N LEU A 110 -8.52 6.54 10.26
CA LEU A 110 -8.69 7.02 8.89
C LEU A 110 -9.91 7.93 8.76
N LYS A 111 -9.95 8.70 7.69
CA LYS A 111 -11.14 9.41 7.21
C LYS A 111 -11.59 8.86 5.84
N ILE A 112 -12.74 9.27 5.34
CA ILE A 112 -13.26 8.76 4.06
C ILE A 112 -12.37 9.24 2.92
N VAL A 113 -12.27 10.55 2.69
CA VAL A 113 -11.41 11.13 1.65
C VAL A 113 -10.13 11.66 2.29
N GLY A 114 -8.96 11.30 1.76
CA GLY A 114 -7.69 11.76 2.30
C GLY A 114 -6.50 11.09 1.61
N VAL A 115 -5.29 11.56 1.87
CA VAL A 115 -4.08 10.99 1.31
C VAL A 115 -3.94 9.51 1.68
N ARG A 116 -3.41 8.70 0.78
CA ARG A 116 -3.25 7.26 1.00
C ARG A 116 -2.33 6.97 2.18
N PRO A 117 -2.67 6.04 3.09
CA PRO A 117 -1.75 5.62 4.15
C PRO A 117 -0.55 4.87 3.55
N LEU A 118 0.65 5.47 3.63
CA LEU A 118 1.89 4.95 3.04
C LEU A 118 2.73 4.16 4.04
N SER A 119 3.51 3.20 3.52
CA SER A 119 4.59 2.57 4.28
C SER A 119 5.75 3.53 4.47
N ALA A 120 6.57 3.31 5.50
CA ALA A 120 7.77 4.12 5.73
C ALA A 120 8.70 4.12 4.52
N HIS A 121 8.90 2.96 3.88
CA HIS A 121 9.74 2.86 2.68
C HIS A 121 9.23 3.72 1.52
N TYR A 122 7.92 3.67 1.23
CA TYR A 122 7.36 4.48 0.13
C TYR A 122 7.35 5.98 0.47
N LEU A 123 7.14 6.30 1.74
CA LEU A 123 7.17 7.69 2.21
C LEU A 123 8.56 8.32 2.07
N ASN A 124 9.65 7.54 2.17
CA ASN A 124 11.01 8.04 1.96
C ASN A 124 11.26 8.57 0.54
N LEU A 125 10.41 8.20 -0.42
CA LEU A 125 10.46 8.73 -1.79
C LEU A 125 9.76 10.08 -1.96
N TYR A 126 9.11 10.59 -0.91
CA TYR A 126 8.35 11.84 -0.95
C TYR A 126 9.20 13.02 -0.49
N ASP A 127 8.86 14.23 -0.99
CA ASP A 127 9.45 15.48 -0.56
C ASP A 127 9.16 15.73 0.93
N GLU A 128 10.12 16.31 1.67
CA GLU A 128 10.00 16.52 3.11
C GLU A 128 8.82 17.45 3.47
N ASP A 129 8.62 18.53 2.72
CA ASP A 129 7.50 19.46 2.93
C ASP A 129 6.13 18.77 2.77
N LEU A 130 6.02 17.83 1.80
CA LEU A 130 4.80 17.06 1.63
C LEU A 130 4.60 16.04 2.76
N LYS A 131 5.66 15.41 3.27
CA LYS A 131 5.60 14.55 4.45
C LYS A 131 5.05 15.30 5.67
N GLU A 132 5.52 16.52 5.91
CA GLU A 132 5.04 17.38 6.99
C GLU A 132 3.55 17.76 6.83
N LEU A 133 3.10 18.05 5.60
CA LEU A 133 1.68 18.32 5.33
C LEU A 133 0.81 17.10 5.57
N ARG A 134 1.26 15.91 5.16
CA ARG A 134 0.51 14.67 5.29
C ARG A 134 0.22 14.30 6.74
N ILE A 135 1.18 14.47 7.65
CA ILE A 135 1.01 14.13 9.07
C ILE A 135 0.06 15.07 9.81
N LYS A 136 -0.25 16.25 9.29
CA LYS A 136 -1.20 17.20 9.91
C LYS A 136 -2.65 16.72 9.85
N THR A 137 -2.98 15.77 8.96
CA THR A 137 -4.34 15.21 8.82
C THR A 137 -4.34 13.68 8.89
N LYS A 138 -5.52 13.09 9.09
CA LYS A 138 -5.69 11.63 8.98
C LYS A 138 -5.59 11.20 7.52
N PRO A 139 -4.96 10.07 7.20
CA PRO A 139 -5.04 9.48 5.87
C PRO A 139 -6.47 9.01 5.58
N GLY A 140 -6.78 8.77 4.30
CA GLY A 140 -8.12 8.44 3.84
C GLY A 140 -8.23 7.06 3.21
N LEU A 141 -9.49 6.60 3.11
CA LEU A 141 -9.89 5.41 2.36
C LEU A 141 -9.84 5.68 0.85
N LEU A 142 -10.31 6.86 0.44
CA LEU A 142 -10.38 7.32 -0.94
C LEU A 142 -9.31 8.38 -1.18
N PRO A 143 -8.16 8.01 -1.72
CA PRO A 143 -7.08 8.94 -2.01
C PRO A 143 -7.39 9.88 -3.19
N PRO A 144 -6.92 11.14 -3.15
CA PRO A 144 -7.14 12.14 -4.20
C PRO A 144 -6.62 11.71 -5.56
N PHE A 145 -5.61 10.86 -5.64
CA PHE A 145 -5.08 10.39 -6.91
C PHE A 145 -6.09 9.57 -7.73
N TYR A 146 -7.12 8.98 -7.13
CA TYR A 146 -8.24 8.38 -7.89
C TYR A 146 -9.10 9.42 -8.61
N ALA A 147 -9.06 10.67 -8.17
CA ALA A 147 -9.72 11.78 -8.86
C ALA A 147 -8.87 12.38 -9.98
N ASP A 148 -7.55 12.39 -9.80
CA ASP A 148 -6.61 13.09 -10.69
C ASP A 148 -5.88 12.14 -11.64
N MET A 149 -5.92 10.81 -11.39
CA MET A 149 -5.37 9.73 -12.23
C MET A 149 -3.89 9.92 -12.64
N PRO A 150 -2.98 10.28 -11.70
CA PRO A 150 -1.58 10.52 -11.98
C PRO A 150 -0.86 9.25 -12.46
N LYS A 151 0.15 9.42 -13.30
CA LYS A 151 0.94 8.32 -13.87
C LYS A 151 2.32 8.19 -13.24
N THR A 152 2.91 9.28 -12.77
CA THR A 152 4.25 9.30 -12.16
C THR A 152 4.20 9.56 -10.67
N LEU A 153 5.31 9.35 -9.97
CA LEU A 153 5.42 9.63 -8.55
C LEU A 153 5.27 11.13 -8.27
N GLU A 154 5.86 11.96 -9.12
CA GLU A 154 5.80 13.41 -9.03
C GLU A 154 4.35 13.91 -9.18
N GLU A 155 3.63 13.37 -10.16
CA GLU A 155 2.21 13.68 -10.36
C GLU A 155 1.34 13.24 -9.17
N ILE A 156 1.67 12.09 -8.53
CA ILE A 156 1.00 11.63 -7.30
C ILE A 156 1.24 12.63 -6.17
N GLN A 157 2.49 13.06 -5.97
CA GLN A 157 2.85 14.03 -4.94
C GLN A 157 2.14 15.38 -5.17
N GLU A 158 2.09 15.84 -6.42
CA GLU A 158 1.40 17.09 -6.78
C GLU A 158 -0.12 17.00 -6.55
N SER A 159 -0.76 15.88 -6.92
CA SER A 159 -2.19 15.63 -6.63
C SER A 159 -2.47 15.69 -5.12
N GLU A 160 -1.60 15.06 -4.31
CA GLU A 160 -1.74 15.09 -2.85
C GLU A 160 -1.50 16.48 -2.27
N ARG A 161 -0.50 17.21 -2.76
CA ARG A 161 -0.20 18.59 -2.36
C ARG A 161 -1.38 19.51 -2.65
N LYS A 162 -1.95 19.43 -3.87
CA LYS A 162 -3.12 20.18 -4.27
C LYS A 162 -4.33 19.90 -3.38
N TYR A 163 -4.57 18.61 -3.09
CA TYR A 163 -5.65 18.22 -2.19
C TYR A 163 -5.44 18.76 -0.76
N LEU A 164 -4.23 18.58 -0.17
CA LEU A 164 -3.92 18.99 1.19
C LEU A 164 -4.03 20.51 1.35
N ASN A 165 -3.51 21.29 0.40
CA ASN A 165 -3.62 22.74 0.42
C ASN A 165 -5.09 23.23 0.35
N ALA A 166 -5.92 22.57 -0.46
CA ALA A 166 -7.35 22.85 -0.50
C ALA A 166 -8.06 22.41 0.78
N TYR A 167 -7.68 21.23 1.33
CA TYR A 167 -8.25 20.69 2.55
C TYR A 167 -7.99 21.60 3.75
N PHE A 168 -6.79 22.14 3.93
CA PHE A 168 -6.52 23.04 5.06
C PHE A 168 -7.24 24.38 4.97
N LYS A 169 -7.64 24.83 3.76
CA LYS A 169 -8.47 26.00 3.59
C LYS A 169 -9.96 25.74 3.87
N SER A 170 -10.46 24.58 3.43
CA SER A 170 -11.88 24.23 3.56
C SER A 170 -12.07 22.71 3.61
N PRO A 171 -11.95 22.08 4.79
CA PRO A 171 -11.89 20.62 4.92
C PRO A 171 -13.12 19.91 4.36
N ILE A 172 -14.31 20.27 4.82
CA ILE A 172 -15.58 19.61 4.45
C ILE A 172 -15.86 19.76 2.95
N ARG A 173 -15.72 20.98 2.43
CA ARG A 173 -15.98 21.25 0.99
C ARG A 173 -14.99 20.49 0.09
N THR A 174 -13.73 20.39 0.50
CA THR A 174 -12.72 19.69 -0.27
C THR A 174 -12.96 18.19 -0.27
N ASP A 175 -13.22 17.59 0.90
CA ASP A 175 -13.52 16.16 1.00
C ASP A 175 -14.77 15.80 0.19
N TRP A 176 -15.84 16.60 0.27
CA TRP A 176 -17.06 16.41 -0.51
C TRP A 176 -16.83 16.49 -2.02
N ARG A 177 -16.08 17.50 -2.47
CA ARG A 177 -15.72 17.66 -3.89
C ARG A 177 -14.92 16.47 -4.42
N TYR A 178 -13.88 16.02 -3.68
CA TYR A 178 -13.07 14.90 -4.09
C TYR A 178 -13.82 13.58 -4.03
N PHE A 179 -14.70 13.39 -3.05
CA PHE A 179 -15.57 12.21 -2.96
C PHE A 179 -16.37 12.02 -4.25
N TRP A 180 -17.10 13.05 -4.68
CA TRP A 180 -17.89 12.97 -5.91
C TRP A 180 -17.03 12.87 -7.17
N LYS A 181 -15.86 13.51 -7.20
CA LYS A 181 -14.94 13.41 -8.33
C LYS A 181 -14.42 11.98 -8.49
N ILE A 182 -14.08 11.30 -7.38
CA ILE A 182 -13.61 9.90 -7.36
C ILE A 182 -14.71 8.93 -7.82
N LEU A 183 -15.96 9.15 -7.40
CA LEU A 183 -17.08 8.27 -7.78
C LEU A 183 -17.49 8.39 -9.26
N ARG A 184 -17.13 9.50 -9.92
CA ARG A 184 -17.44 9.73 -11.34
C ARG A 184 -16.39 9.18 -12.30
N ASN A 185 -15.19 8.88 -11.81
CA ASN A 185 -14.09 8.26 -12.56
C ASN A 185 -14.16 6.74 -12.50
#